data_4a00a57793eafa74157ffd7abc350c6f
#
_entry.id   4a00a57793eafa74157ffd7abc350c6f
#
_cell.length_a   1.000
_cell.length_b   1.000
_cell.length_c   1.000
_cell.angle_alpha   90.00
_cell.angle_beta   90.00
_cell.angle_gamma   90.00
#
_symmetry.space_group_name_H-M   'P 1'
#
loop_
_entity.id
_entity.type
_entity.pdbx_description
1 polymer ?
#
loop_
_entity_poly.entity_id
_entity_poly.type
_entity_poly.pdbx_seq_one_letter_code
_entity_poly.pdbx_strand_id
1 'polypeptide(L)'
;MKTWKVIFAALLCTGLMSLSAGADARTRMQASDSTTASSFVWPRLRIGVDFGGGYGLGKTDSGLTSDLKAHANRLRVGAIAGADVSWFFMKSLGAGIKGKLMYSSSSVNISSGYYSFLLTENVFIPFVGPMFCSRLCSKDGRHCLTANVAVGYCGYYDNFQLVEPGKLRVDTMGMCWDFGYDIRLSRHVSLGFQLSYLDAVMSKNDVKVEHSILTQESMREYIGDELRTCSHLDFTVGLRFNFECRKKQ
;
A
#
# COMPACT_ATOMS: atom_id res chain seq x y z
N MET A 1 2.81 9.30 21.61
CA MET A 1 2.49 9.29 20.16
C MET A 1 1.64 8.11 19.69
N LYS A 2 1.52 6.99 20.42
CA LYS A 2 0.73 5.80 20.01
C LYS A 2 -0.80 6.00 20.05
N THR A 3 -1.31 6.80 20.96
CA THR A 3 -2.76 7.02 21.16
C THR A 3 -3.45 7.86 20.08
N TRP A 4 -2.74 8.78 19.43
CA TRP A 4 -3.29 9.64 18.37
C TRP A 4 -3.61 8.88 17.08
N LYS A 5 -2.80 7.86 16.73
CA LYS A 5 -3.02 7.02 15.53
C LYS A 5 -4.31 6.22 15.62
N VAL A 6 -4.64 5.70 16.80
CA VAL A 6 -5.87 4.93 17.05
C VAL A 6 -7.11 5.84 17.01
N ILE A 7 -7.01 7.06 17.56
CA ILE A 7 -8.10 8.04 17.57
C ILE A 7 -8.40 8.53 16.13
N PHE A 8 -7.36 8.75 15.30
CA PHE A 8 -7.53 9.17 13.90
C PHE A 8 -8.19 8.05 13.06
N ALA A 9 -7.81 6.79 13.29
CA ALA A 9 -8.42 5.64 12.64
C ALA A 9 -9.91 5.48 13.03
N ALA A 10 -10.24 5.63 14.30
CA ALA A 10 -11.63 5.57 14.79
C ALA A 10 -12.49 6.73 14.23
N LEU A 11 -11.95 7.94 14.17
CA LEU A 11 -12.63 9.11 13.60
C LEU A 11 -12.88 8.99 12.09
N LEU A 12 -11.92 8.40 11.34
CA LEU A 12 -12.09 8.17 9.89
C LEU A 12 -13.15 7.09 9.62
N CYS A 13 -13.19 6.02 10.42
CA CYS A 13 -14.22 4.98 10.29
C CYS A 13 -15.62 5.50 10.63
N THR A 14 -15.78 6.32 11.68
CA THR A 14 -17.06 6.92 12.05
C THR A 14 -17.51 8.00 11.06
N GLY A 15 -16.58 8.78 10.49
CA GLY A 15 -16.87 9.77 9.45
C GLY A 15 -17.35 9.14 8.13
N LEU A 16 -16.76 8.02 7.72
CA LEU A 16 -17.16 7.28 6.51
C LEU A 16 -18.53 6.59 6.69
N MET A 17 -18.87 6.11 7.87
CA MET A 17 -20.17 5.52 8.15
C MET A 17 -21.31 6.57 8.16
N SER A 18 -21.06 7.79 8.64
CA SER A 18 -22.04 8.86 8.64
C SER A 18 -22.33 9.44 7.25
N LEU A 19 -21.33 9.44 6.33
CA LEU A 19 -21.52 9.86 4.94
C LEU A 19 -22.36 8.85 4.14
N SER A 20 -22.28 7.55 4.44
CA SER A 20 -23.07 6.53 3.76
C SER A 20 -24.56 6.56 4.19
N ALA A 21 -24.86 6.85 5.44
CA ALA A 21 -26.21 6.95 5.96
C ALA A 21 -26.97 8.19 5.44
N GLY A 22 -26.26 9.32 5.21
CA GLY A 22 -26.83 10.54 4.67
C GLY A 22 -27.19 10.47 3.18
N ALA A 23 -26.49 9.63 2.41
CA ALA A 23 -26.76 9.45 0.98
C ALA A 23 -28.04 8.65 0.72
N ASP A 24 -28.36 7.67 1.56
CA ASP A 24 -29.58 6.86 1.40
C ASP A 24 -30.88 7.60 1.82
N ALA A 25 -30.80 8.52 2.76
CA ALA A 25 -31.98 9.29 3.22
C ALA A 25 -32.46 10.31 2.18
N ARG A 26 -31.58 10.88 1.37
CA ARG A 26 -31.97 11.82 0.28
C ARG A 26 -32.55 11.14 -0.96
N THR A 27 -32.27 9.87 -1.17
CA THR A 27 -32.75 9.13 -2.36
C THR A 27 -34.20 8.71 -2.23
N ARG A 28 -34.82 8.71 -1.04
CA ARG A 28 -36.20 8.33 -0.82
C ARG A 28 -37.26 9.45 -1.12
N MET A 29 -36.83 10.70 -1.23
CA MET A 29 -37.74 11.82 -1.44
C MET A 29 -37.95 12.25 -2.91
N GLN A 30 -37.32 11.60 -3.89
CA GLN A 30 -37.48 11.94 -5.31
C GLN A 30 -37.82 10.72 -6.18
N ALA A 31 -38.85 10.00 -5.82
CA ALA A 31 -39.39 8.93 -6.64
C ALA A 31 -40.75 9.39 -7.23
N SER A 32 -40.73 10.34 -8.17
CA SER A 32 -41.84 10.59 -9.09
C SER A 32 -41.33 11.41 -10.25
N ASP A 33 -40.65 10.74 -11.20
CA ASP A 33 -40.73 11.09 -12.62
C ASP A 33 -40.23 9.91 -13.45
N SER A 34 -41.17 9.35 -14.21
CA SER A 34 -41.03 8.24 -15.12
C SER A 34 -40.31 8.70 -16.39
N THR A 35 -38.99 8.49 -16.43
CA THR A 35 -38.24 8.33 -17.67
C THR A 35 -37.35 7.11 -17.50
N THR A 36 -37.43 6.17 -18.42
CA THR A 36 -36.67 4.92 -18.50
C THR A 36 -35.16 5.15 -18.43
N ALA A 37 -34.68 5.54 -17.28
CA ALA A 37 -33.29 5.53 -16.96
C ALA A 37 -32.88 4.06 -16.79
N SER A 38 -32.12 3.53 -17.73
CA SER A 38 -31.49 2.21 -17.59
C SER A 38 -30.86 2.15 -16.21
N SER A 39 -31.46 1.38 -15.30
CA SER A 39 -30.99 1.25 -13.92
C SER A 39 -29.57 0.70 -13.97
N PHE A 40 -28.62 1.56 -13.63
CA PHE A 40 -27.21 1.17 -13.58
C PHE A 40 -27.04 0.04 -12.55
N VAL A 41 -26.63 -1.14 -13.03
CA VAL A 41 -26.34 -2.29 -12.18
C VAL A 41 -24.94 -2.14 -11.59
N TRP A 42 -24.87 -2.08 -10.27
CA TRP A 42 -23.62 -1.93 -9.55
C TRP A 42 -22.80 -3.23 -9.60
N PRO A 43 -21.54 -3.21 -10.09
CA PRO A 43 -20.69 -4.39 -10.11
C PRO A 43 -20.44 -4.89 -8.69
N ARG A 44 -20.54 -6.20 -8.49
CA ARG A 44 -20.28 -6.83 -7.19
C ARG A 44 -18.84 -7.28 -7.02
N LEU A 45 -18.21 -7.71 -8.09
CA LEU A 45 -16.82 -8.12 -8.09
C LEU A 45 -15.97 -7.06 -8.81
N ARG A 46 -14.90 -6.62 -8.19
CA ARG A 46 -13.90 -5.73 -8.76
C ARG A 46 -12.53 -6.36 -8.62
N ILE A 47 -11.76 -6.38 -9.71
CA ILE A 47 -10.36 -6.79 -9.74
C ILE A 47 -9.54 -5.59 -10.17
N GLY A 48 -8.56 -5.19 -9.37
CA GLY A 48 -7.67 -4.09 -9.64
C GLY A 48 -6.24 -4.56 -9.90
N VAL A 49 -5.55 -3.89 -10.84
CA VAL A 49 -4.10 -4.01 -11.03
C VAL A 49 -3.55 -2.61 -11.19
N ASP A 50 -2.53 -2.26 -10.44
CA ASP A 50 -1.97 -0.92 -10.43
C ASP A 50 -0.44 -0.91 -10.35
N PHE A 51 0.15 0.16 -10.91
CA PHE A 51 1.58 0.42 -10.95
C PHE A 51 1.84 1.90 -10.66
N GLY A 52 2.99 2.18 -10.05
CA GLY A 52 3.34 3.56 -9.72
C GLY A 52 4.66 3.69 -9.00
N GLY A 53 4.77 4.76 -8.21
CA GLY A 53 5.94 5.06 -7.41
C GLY A 53 5.60 5.19 -5.93
N GLY A 54 6.57 4.87 -5.08
CA GLY A 54 6.45 4.99 -3.64
C GLY A 54 7.65 5.68 -3.01
N TYR A 55 7.43 6.25 -1.84
CA TYR A 55 8.44 6.92 -1.03
C TYR A 55 8.43 6.40 0.40
N GLY A 56 9.54 5.76 0.80
CA GLY A 56 9.75 5.24 2.15
C GLY A 56 9.88 6.36 3.19
N LEU A 57 9.17 6.20 4.30
CA LEU A 57 9.10 7.18 5.39
C LEU A 57 10.10 6.91 6.52
N GLY A 58 10.95 5.88 6.37
CA GLY A 58 12.01 5.56 7.32
C GLY A 58 12.96 6.75 7.52
N LYS A 59 13.46 6.92 8.73
CA LYS A 59 14.50 7.91 9.02
C LYS A 59 15.85 7.42 8.53
N THR A 60 16.65 8.31 7.98
CA THR A 60 18.06 8.06 7.66
C THR A 60 18.91 8.48 8.87
N ASP A 61 19.83 7.63 9.29
CA ASP A 61 20.73 7.93 10.41
C ASP A 61 21.55 9.19 10.13
N SER A 62 21.65 10.05 11.14
CA SER A 62 22.43 11.29 11.07
C SER A 62 23.94 11.06 11.05
N GLY A 63 24.42 9.93 11.55
CA GLY A 63 25.83 9.54 11.63
C GLY A 63 26.46 9.06 10.31
N LEU A 64 25.68 8.81 9.27
CA LEU A 64 26.17 8.33 7.98
C LEU A 64 26.97 9.39 7.23
N THR A 65 27.94 8.94 6.42
CA THR A 65 28.67 9.80 5.47
C THR A 65 27.73 10.33 4.39
N SER A 66 28.12 11.39 3.68
CA SER A 66 27.30 12.02 2.62
C SER A 66 26.86 11.00 1.56
N ASP A 67 27.77 10.11 1.14
CA ASP A 67 27.53 9.13 0.09
C ASP A 67 26.55 8.04 0.53
N LEU A 68 26.69 7.55 1.78
CA LEU A 68 25.75 6.61 2.38
C LEU A 68 24.38 7.23 2.62
N LYS A 69 24.31 8.51 3.00
CA LYS A 69 23.03 9.24 3.07
C LYS A 69 22.35 9.36 1.72
N ALA A 70 23.10 9.69 0.67
CA ALA A 70 22.58 9.75 -0.69
C ALA A 70 22.07 8.38 -1.15
N HIS A 71 22.80 7.31 -0.84
CA HIS A 71 22.42 5.93 -1.12
C HIS A 71 21.11 5.55 -0.39
N ALA A 72 21.04 5.75 0.92
CA ALA A 72 19.86 5.48 1.72
C ALA A 72 18.63 6.28 1.23
N ASN A 73 18.81 7.55 0.83
CA ASN A 73 17.73 8.36 0.28
C ASN A 73 17.24 7.86 -1.09
N ARG A 74 18.12 7.28 -1.93
CA ARG A 74 17.72 6.64 -3.20
C ARG A 74 16.89 5.39 -2.95
N LEU A 75 17.24 4.58 -1.94
CA LEU A 75 16.47 3.38 -1.56
C LEU A 75 15.06 3.71 -1.02
N ARG A 76 14.82 4.96 -0.60
CA ARG A 76 13.46 5.40 -0.20
C ARG A 76 12.52 5.57 -1.37
N VAL A 77 13.04 5.76 -2.58
CA VAL A 77 12.21 5.86 -3.79
C VAL A 77 12.16 4.49 -4.46
N GLY A 78 10.97 4.00 -4.72
CA GLY A 78 10.80 2.68 -5.33
C GLY A 78 9.63 2.63 -6.29
N ALA A 79 9.64 1.60 -7.13
CA ALA A 79 8.51 1.23 -7.98
C ALA A 79 7.50 0.42 -7.17
N ILE A 80 6.21 0.64 -7.42
CA ILE A 80 5.10 -0.07 -6.79
C ILE A 80 4.35 -0.87 -7.85
N ALA A 81 4.04 -2.12 -7.52
CA ALA A 81 3.07 -2.94 -8.23
C ALA A 81 2.03 -3.46 -7.23
N GLY A 82 0.74 -3.39 -7.58
CA GLY A 82 -0.35 -3.81 -6.72
C GLY A 82 -1.43 -4.57 -7.47
N ALA A 83 -2.15 -5.42 -6.74
CA ALA A 83 -3.36 -6.06 -7.20
C ALA A 83 -4.35 -6.22 -6.05
N ASP A 84 -5.64 -6.06 -6.35
CA ASP A 84 -6.71 -6.27 -5.38
C ASP A 84 -7.90 -7.03 -6.01
N VAL A 85 -8.59 -7.78 -5.17
CA VAL A 85 -9.86 -8.40 -5.50
C VAL A 85 -10.85 -8.01 -4.42
N SER A 86 -11.96 -7.38 -4.80
CA SER A 86 -12.97 -6.84 -3.89
C SER A 86 -14.35 -7.37 -4.24
N TRP A 87 -15.05 -7.89 -3.25
CA TRP A 87 -16.45 -8.31 -3.33
C TRP A 87 -17.35 -7.35 -2.58
N PHE A 88 -18.26 -6.67 -3.28
CA PHE A 88 -19.21 -5.72 -2.70
C PHE A 88 -20.53 -6.43 -2.36
N PHE A 89 -20.79 -6.63 -1.07
CA PHE A 89 -22.04 -7.18 -0.57
C PHE A 89 -23.14 -6.13 -0.47
N MET A 90 -22.76 -4.84 -0.36
CA MET A 90 -23.63 -3.65 -0.47
C MET A 90 -23.17 -2.77 -1.63
N LYS A 91 -23.98 -1.76 -1.99
CA LYS A 91 -23.60 -0.78 -3.02
C LYS A 91 -22.27 -0.08 -2.69
N SER A 92 -22.07 0.25 -1.42
CA SER A 92 -20.95 1.06 -0.93
C SER A 92 -19.91 0.27 -0.16
N LEU A 93 -20.21 -0.94 0.33
CA LEU A 93 -19.35 -1.69 1.23
C LEU A 93 -19.03 -3.06 0.66
N GLY A 94 -17.80 -3.48 0.85
CA GLY A 94 -17.26 -4.75 0.40
C GLY A 94 -16.09 -5.22 1.24
N ALA A 95 -15.64 -6.41 0.95
CA ALA A 95 -14.43 -7.01 1.50
C ALA A 95 -13.62 -7.66 0.39
N GLY A 96 -12.34 -7.86 0.62
CA GLY A 96 -11.46 -8.41 -0.39
C GLY A 96 -10.09 -8.80 0.12
N ILE A 97 -9.19 -8.98 -0.81
CA ILE A 97 -7.77 -9.27 -0.57
C ILE A 97 -6.95 -8.29 -1.39
N LYS A 98 -5.88 -7.78 -0.80
CA LYS A 98 -4.92 -6.89 -1.44
C LYS A 98 -3.52 -7.48 -1.36
N GLY A 99 -2.80 -7.42 -2.47
CA GLY A 99 -1.37 -7.64 -2.56
C GLY A 99 -0.67 -6.41 -3.12
N LYS A 100 0.51 -6.06 -2.59
CA LYS A 100 1.34 -4.96 -3.04
C LYS A 100 2.80 -5.33 -2.90
N LEU A 101 3.63 -4.83 -3.80
CA LEU A 101 5.08 -4.96 -3.79
C LEU A 101 5.72 -3.61 -4.07
N MET A 102 6.59 -3.16 -3.18
CA MET A 102 7.53 -2.07 -3.46
C MET A 102 8.91 -2.66 -3.77
N TYR A 103 9.54 -2.16 -4.81
CA TYR A 103 10.90 -2.49 -5.18
C TYR A 103 11.74 -1.23 -5.29
N SER A 104 12.90 -1.22 -4.66
CA SER A 104 13.89 -0.16 -4.79
C SER A 104 15.30 -0.75 -4.92
N SER A 105 16.17 -0.04 -5.63
CA SER A 105 17.56 -0.45 -5.85
C SER A 105 18.48 0.75 -5.85
N SER A 106 19.66 0.60 -5.26
CA SER A 106 20.68 1.65 -5.26
C SER A 106 22.08 1.04 -5.19
N SER A 107 23.05 1.77 -5.75
CA SER A 107 24.46 1.41 -5.66
C SER A 107 25.28 2.62 -5.24
N VAL A 108 26.32 2.39 -4.42
CA VAL A 108 27.23 3.42 -3.96
C VAL A 108 28.65 2.86 -3.85
N ASN A 109 29.64 3.68 -4.23
CA ASN A 109 31.04 3.38 -3.99
C ASN A 109 31.43 3.88 -2.61
N ILE A 110 31.88 2.96 -1.75
CA ILE A 110 32.40 3.27 -0.42
C ILE A 110 33.93 3.26 -0.51
N SER A 111 34.54 4.42 -0.29
CA SER A 111 36.01 4.54 -0.26
C SER A 111 36.52 4.60 1.19
N SER A 112 37.40 3.71 1.56
CA SER A 112 38.09 3.67 2.84
C SER A 112 39.59 3.61 2.63
N GLY A 113 40.25 4.76 2.67
CA GLY A 113 41.67 4.90 2.42
C GLY A 113 42.06 4.43 1.00
N TYR A 114 42.83 3.36 0.88
CA TYR A 114 43.29 2.81 -0.40
C TYR A 114 42.32 1.85 -1.08
N TYR A 115 41.21 1.51 -0.43
CA TYR A 115 40.25 0.54 -0.94
C TYR A 115 38.94 1.22 -1.32
N SER A 116 38.37 0.80 -2.44
CA SER A 116 37.04 1.22 -2.88
C SER A 116 36.16 -0.01 -3.10
N PHE A 117 35.00 -0.04 -2.49
CA PHE A 117 34.03 -1.13 -2.58
C PHE A 117 32.71 -0.62 -3.16
N LEU A 118 32.12 -1.38 -4.07
CA LEU A 118 30.79 -1.12 -4.58
C LEU A 118 29.76 -1.81 -3.68
N LEU A 119 28.94 -1.05 -2.97
CA LEU A 119 27.75 -1.55 -2.29
C LEU A 119 26.55 -1.45 -3.24
N THR A 120 25.89 -2.57 -3.50
CA THR A 120 24.63 -2.62 -4.25
C THR A 120 23.58 -3.24 -3.35
N GLU A 121 22.43 -2.56 -3.23
CA GLU A 121 21.31 -3.01 -2.42
C GLU A 121 20.03 -3.07 -3.27
N ASN A 122 19.25 -4.13 -3.07
CA ASN A 122 17.94 -4.34 -3.70
C ASN A 122 16.93 -4.67 -2.62
N VAL A 123 15.99 -3.76 -2.41
CA VAL A 123 14.97 -3.86 -1.36
C VAL A 123 13.62 -4.21 -1.96
N PHE A 124 12.96 -5.22 -1.37
CA PHE A 124 11.62 -5.67 -1.70
C PHE A 124 10.75 -5.58 -0.45
N ILE A 125 9.60 -4.91 -0.55
CA ILE A 125 8.63 -4.80 0.55
C ILE A 125 7.28 -5.35 0.06
N PRO A 126 7.05 -6.68 0.14
CA PRO A 126 5.75 -7.27 -0.14
C PRO A 126 4.77 -7.02 1.01
N PHE A 127 3.52 -6.77 0.66
CA PHE A 127 2.38 -6.72 1.56
C PHE A 127 1.25 -7.58 0.99
N VAL A 128 0.58 -8.38 1.85
CA VAL A 128 -0.62 -9.13 1.50
C VAL A 128 -1.54 -9.23 2.70
N GLY A 129 -2.84 -8.96 2.49
CA GLY A 129 -3.80 -9.06 3.56
C GLY A 129 -5.26 -8.92 3.14
N PRO A 130 -6.19 -9.36 4.01
CA PRO A 130 -7.60 -9.06 3.88
C PRO A 130 -7.84 -7.56 3.92
N MET A 131 -8.84 -7.12 3.15
CA MET A 131 -9.14 -5.71 2.92
C MET A 131 -10.65 -5.47 3.13
N PHE A 132 -10.98 -4.41 3.83
CA PHE A 132 -12.31 -3.82 3.86
C PHE A 132 -12.35 -2.67 2.86
N CYS A 133 -13.41 -2.63 2.03
CA CYS A 133 -13.54 -1.70 0.93
C CYS A 133 -14.79 -0.84 1.08
N SER A 134 -14.66 0.43 0.80
CA SER A 134 -15.78 1.36 0.67
C SER A 134 -15.70 2.08 -0.67
N ARG A 135 -16.85 2.34 -1.30
CA ARG A 135 -16.95 3.13 -2.51
C ARG A 135 -18.13 4.06 -2.50
N LEU A 136 -17.95 5.26 -3.03
CA LEU A 136 -18.96 6.27 -3.27
C LEU A 136 -18.94 6.61 -4.75
N CYS A 137 -19.96 6.22 -5.49
CA CYS A 137 -19.99 6.45 -6.92
C CYS A 137 -21.11 7.45 -7.29
N SER A 138 -20.86 8.21 -8.35
CA SER A 138 -21.84 9.13 -8.95
C SER A 138 -23.10 8.39 -9.42
N LYS A 139 -24.19 9.10 -9.60
CA LYS A 139 -25.50 8.52 -10.01
C LYS A 139 -25.40 7.79 -11.35
N ASP A 140 -24.59 8.27 -12.27
CA ASP A 140 -24.31 7.67 -13.58
C ASP A 140 -23.27 6.56 -13.53
N GLY A 141 -22.64 6.33 -12.36
CA GLY A 141 -21.60 5.35 -12.13
C GLY A 141 -20.29 5.60 -12.91
N ARG A 142 -20.11 6.80 -13.48
CA ARG A 142 -18.87 7.13 -14.20
C ARG A 142 -17.70 7.42 -13.29
N HIS A 143 -17.96 7.97 -12.13
CA HIS A 143 -16.97 8.40 -11.17
C HIS A 143 -17.17 7.70 -9.84
N CYS A 144 -16.15 7.07 -9.30
CA CYS A 144 -16.18 6.42 -7.99
C CYS A 144 -15.00 6.86 -7.14
N LEU A 145 -15.29 7.32 -5.92
CA LEU A 145 -14.29 7.43 -4.86
C LEU A 145 -14.22 6.12 -4.10
N THR A 146 -13.04 5.66 -3.78
CA THR A 146 -12.81 4.43 -3.01
C THR A 146 -11.96 4.72 -1.79
N ALA A 147 -12.28 4.07 -0.68
CA ALA A 147 -11.46 4.07 0.52
C ALA A 147 -11.37 2.62 1.03
N ASN A 148 -10.14 2.14 1.19
CA ASN A 148 -9.90 0.77 1.61
C ASN A 148 -8.94 0.74 2.79
N VAL A 149 -9.10 -0.27 3.65
CA VAL A 149 -8.18 -0.57 4.75
C VAL A 149 -7.86 -2.04 4.69
N ALA A 150 -6.58 -2.37 4.62
CA ALA A 150 -6.10 -3.75 4.65
C ALA A 150 -5.15 -3.93 5.84
N VAL A 151 -5.23 -5.09 6.49
CA VAL A 151 -4.30 -5.50 7.56
C VAL A 151 -3.75 -6.85 7.18
N GLY A 152 -2.42 -7.02 7.24
CA GLY A 152 -1.85 -8.29 6.80
C GLY A 152 -0.36 -8.39 7.01
N TYR A 153 0.19 -9.42 6.39
CA TYR A 153 1.61 -9.67 6.39
C TYR A 153 2.36 -8.61 5.58
N CYS A 154 3.45 -8.12 6.13
CA CYS A 154 4.41 -7.23 5.48
C CYS A 154 5.82 -7.80 5.67
N GLY A 155 6.54 -8.01 4.58
CA GLY A 155 7.93 -8.42 4.60
C GLY A 155 8.87 -7.27 4.24
N TYR A 156 10.10 -7.35 4.70
CA TYR A 156 11.21 -6.51 4.24
C TYR A 156 12.35 -7.44 3.86
N TYR A 157 12.74 -7.42 2.62
CA TYR A 157 13.82 -8.24 2.07
C TYR A 157 14.84 -7.31 1.44
N ASP A 158 16.04 -7.33 1.98
CA ASP A 158 17.16 -6.56 1.46
C ASP A 158 18.27 -7.52 1.04
N ASN A 159 18.58 -7.51 -0.25
CA ASN A 159 19.69 -8.25 -0.83
C ASN A 159 20.81 -7.25 -1.09
N PHE A 160 21.86 -7.31 -0.31
CA PHE A 160 23.01 -6.44 -0.45
C PHE A 160 24.25 -7.20 -0.92
N GLN A 161 25.08 -6.54 -1.71
CA GLN A 161 26.36 -7.05 -2.18
C GLN A 161 27.43 -5.98 -1.93
N LEU A 162 28.37 -6.28 -1.06
CA LEU A 162 29.54 -5.45 -0.78
C LEU A 162 30.81 -6.15 -1.29
N VAL A 163 31.34 -7.11 -0.56
CA VAL A 163 32.43 -8.04 -0.94
C VAL A 163 31.83 -9.42 -1.13
N GLU A 164 30.98 -9.81 -0.22
CA GLU A 164 30.18 -11.03 -0.28
C GLU A 164 28.68 -10.68 -0.30
N PRO A 165 27.86 -11.52 -0.95
CA PRO A 165 26.42 -11.34 -0.94
C PRO A 165 25.85 -11.61 0.46
N GLY A 166 24.96 -10.74 0.91
CA GLY A 166 24.22 -10.90 2.15
C GLY A 166 22.73 -10.66 1.94
N LYS A 167 21.92 -11.25 2.81
CA LYS A 167 20.46 -11.08 2.79
C LYS A 167 19.97 -10.74 4.17
N LEU A 168 19.15 -9.70 4.23
CA LEU A 168 18.42 -9.30 5.42
C LEU A 168 16.94 -9.56 5.17
N ARG A 169 16.28 -10.23 6.11
CA ARG A 169 14.86 -10.51 6.06
C ARG A 169 14.20 -10.11 7.38
N VAL A 170 13.09 -9.41 7.28
CA VAL A 170 12.22 -9.10 8.42
C VAL A 170 10.77 -9.40 8.02
N ASP A 171 10.08 -10.16 8.86
CA ASP A 171 8.67 -10.49 8.68
C ASP A 171 7.89 -9.74 9.77
N THR A 172 6.86 -8.99 9.37
CA THR A 172 6.04 -8.20 10.30
C THR A 172 4.58 -8.09 9.83
N MET A 173 3.77 -7.46 10.64
CA MET A 173 2.39 -7.11 10.28
C MET A 173 2.32 -5.63 9.91
N GLY A 174 1.51 -5.34 8.88
CA GLY A 174 1.29 -3.98 8.42
C GLY A 174 -0.19 -3.65 8.24
N MET A 175 -0.47 -2.36 8.16
CA MET A 175 -1.78 -1.81 7.83
C MET A 175 -1.64 -0.89 6.62
N CYS A 176 -2.45 -1.13 5.58
CA CYS A 176 -2.46 -0.34 4.36
C CYS A 176 -3.77 0.44 4.26
N TRP A 177 -3.66 1.75 4.06
CA TRP A 177 -4.77 2.67 3.84
C TRP A 177 -4.73 3.14 2.40
N ASP A 178 -5.85 3.04 1.67
CA ASP A 178 -5.94 3.49 0.30
C ASP A 178 -7.08 4.46 0.12
N PHE A 179 -6.79 5.50 -0.65
CA PHE A 179 -7.78 6.43 -1.17
C PHE A 179 -7.66 6.44 -2.68
N GLY A 180 -8.74 6.13 -3.37
CA GLY A 180 -8.74 5.97 -4.82
C GLY A 180 -9.86 6.76 -5.49
N TYR A 181 -9.63 7.03 -6.77
CA TYR A 181 -10.59 7.64 -7.67
C TYR A 181 -10.62 6.86 -8.99
N ASP A 182 -11.76 6.25 -9.28
CA ASP A 182 -11.96 5.43 -10.46
C ASP A 182 -12.83 6.18 -11.47
N ILE A 183 -12.36 6.23 -12.73
CA ILE A 183 -13.09 6.78 -13.89
C ILE A 183 -13.50 5.62 -14.77
N ARG A 184 -14.79 5.42 -14.99
CA ARG A 184 -15.27 4.37 -15.86
C ARG A 184 -14.99 4.70 -17.32
N LEU A 185 -14.24 3.82 -17.99
CA LEU A 185 -13.94 3.88 -19.42
C LEU A 185 -14.98 3.08 -20.25
N SER A 186 -15.39 1.93 -19.71
CA SER A 186 -16.38 1.06 -20.34
C SER A 186 -17.27 0.38 -19.29
N ARG A 187 -18.21 -0.47 -19.72
CA ARG A 187 -19.07 -1.22 -18.80
C ARG A 187 -18.27 -2.06 -17.78
N HIS A 188 -17.13 -2.60 -18.18
CA HIS A 188 -16.34 -3.53 -17.38
C HIS A 188 -14.98 -3.00 -16.95
N VAL A 189 -14.54 -1.86 -17.50
CA VAL A 189 -13.19 -1.34 -17.26
C VAL A 189 -13.25 0.09 -16.76
N SER A 190 -12.50 0.38 -15.71
CA SER A 190 -12.26 1.73 -15.19
C SER A 190 -10.76 1.99 -15.07
N LEU A 191 -10.38 3.24 -15.25
CA LEU A 191 -9.05 3.76 -14.91
C LEU A 191 -9.10 4.24 -13.46
N GLY A 192 -8.16 3.77 -12.63
CA GLY A 192 -8.07 4.11 -11.23
C GLY A 192 -6.78 4.85 -10.90
N PHE A 193 -6.89 5.86 -10.05
CA PHE A 193 -5.80 6.56 -9.39
C PHE A 193 -5.88 6.25 -7.91
N GLN A 194 -4.77 5.94 -7.28
CA GLN A 194 -4.77 5.54 -5.87
C GLN A 194 -3.58 6.14 -5.13
N LEU A 195 -3.86 6.76 -4.00
CA LEU A 195 -2.90 7.17 -2.98
C LEU A 195 -2.98 6.16 -1.85
N SER A 196 -1.84 5.57 -1.48
CA SER A 196 -1.80 4.57 -0.43
C SER A 196 -0.75 4.94 0.63
N TYR A 197 -1.03 4.55 1.87
CA TYR A 197 -0.11 4.61 2.98
C TYR A 197 -0.01 3.22 3.62
N LEU A 198 1.17 2.62 3.57
CA LEU A 198 1.49 1.41 4.32
C LEU A 198 2.18 1.80 5.62
N ASP A 199 1.63 1.36 6.76
CA ASP A 199 2.25 1.48 8.08
C ASP A 199 2.68 0.09 8.56
N ALA A 200 3.99 -0.13 8.65
CA ALA A 200 4.55 -1.39 9.12
C ALA A 200 5.85 -1.11 9.88
N VAL A 201 5.88 -1.58 11.13
CA VAL A 201 7.00 -1.36 12.04
C VAL A 201 7.76 -2.67 12.22
N MET A 202 9.07 -2.64 11.97
CA MET A 202 9.96 -3.78 12.18
C MET A 202 10.39 -3.85 13.64
N SER A 203 10.41 -5.07 14.20
CA SER A 203 11.01 -5.34 15.51
C SER A 203 12.43 -5.91 15.32
N LYS A 204 13.36 -5.53 16.19
CA LYS A 204 14.72 -6.08 16.20
C LYS A 204 14.76 -7.61 16.32
N ASN A 205 13.77 -8.18 17.02
CA ASN A 205 13.70 -9.62 17.26
C ASN A 205 13.31 -10.42 16.00
N ASP A 206 12.69 -9.74 15.01
CA ASP A 206 12.19 -10.36 13.78
C ASP A 206 13.23 -10.33 12.65
N VAL A 207 14.41 -9.75 12.91
CA VAL A 207 15.51 -9.64 11.94
C VAL A 207 16.23 -10.97 11.79
N LYS A 208 16.28 -11.49 10.55
CA LYS A 208 17.03 -12.67 10.15
C LYS A 208 18.09 -12.26 9.13
N VAL A 209 19.31 -12.67 9.36
CA VAL A 209 20.46 -12.43 8.46
C VAL A 209 20.93 -13.77 7.92
N GLU A 210 21.03 -13.88 6.61
CA GLU A 210 21.50 -15.06 5.91
C GLU A 210 22.71 -14.71 5.03
N HIS A 211 23.71 -15.59 5.00
CA HIS A 211 24.87 -15.52 4.11
C HIS A 211 25.68 -14.20 4.20
N SER A 212 25.94 -13.70 5.40
CA SER A 212 26.76 -12.51 5.62
C SER A 212 27.94 -12.84 6.53
N ILE A 213 29.08 -12.20 6.30
CA ILE A 213 30.23 -12.19 7.21
C ILE A 213 29.84 -11.54 8.55
N LEU A 214 28.84 -10.67 8.53
CA LEU A 214 28.33 -10.02 9.72
C LEU A 214 27.46 -10.99 10.51
N THR A 215 27.76 -11.14 11.78
CA THR A 215 26.93 -11.95 12.67
C THR A 215 25.56 -11.32 12.87
N GLN A 216 24.57 -12.14 13.17
CA GLN A 216 23.21 -11.67 13.45
C GLN A 216 23.17 -10.64 14.60
N GLU A 217 24.09 -10.75 15.54
CA GLU A 217 24.24 -9.86 16.68
C GLU A 217 24.79 -8.48 16.26
N SER A 218 25.82 -8.45 15.42
CA SER A 218 26.38 -7.21 14.86
C SER A 218 25.38 -6.45 14.02
N MET A 219 24.53 -7.17 13.25
CA MET A 219 23.47 -6.53 12.46
C MET A 219 22.33 -6.02 13.30
N ARG A 220 21.98 -6.69 14.42
CA ARG A 220 21.00 -6.17 15.38
C ARG A 220 21.48 -4.89 16.06
N GLU A 221 22.77 -4.80 16.36
CA GLU A 221 23.41 -3.61 16.92
C GLU A 221 23.50 -2.48 15.88
N TYR A 222 23.84 -2.81 14.61
CA TYR A 222 23.87 -1.85 13.50
C TYR A 222 22.48 -1.29 13.14
N ILE A 223 21.43 -2.11 13.24
CA ILE A 223 20.04 -1.66 13.04
C ILE A 223 19.62 -0.68 14.15
N GLY A 224 20.39 -0.63 15.25
CA GLY A 224 20.24 0.33 16.35
C GLY A 224 18.95 0.15 17.15
N ASP A 225 18.75 1.03 18.16
CA ASP A 225 17.50 1.10 18.91
C ASP A 225 16.38 1.81 18.16
N GLU A 226 16.68 2.43 17.01
CA GLU A 226 15.69 3.05 16.16
C GLU A 226 14.90 1.97 15.41
N LEU A 227 13.61 1.89 15.71
CA LEU A 227 12.64 1.07 14.99
C LEU A 227 12.67 1.47 13.52
N ARG A 228 13.30 0.66 12.67
CA ARG A 228 13.19 0.84 11.21
C ARG A 228 11.76 0.56 10.81
N THR A 229 11.23 1.37 9.93
CA THR A 229 9.87 1.23 9.43
C THR A 229 9.91 0.88 7.94
N CYS A 230 9.09 -0.08 7.54
CA CYS A 230 8.78 -0.35 6.13
C CYS A 230 7.69 0.60 5.61
N SER A 231 7.26 1.57 6.43
CA SER A 231 6.17 2.47 6.07
C SER A 231 6.54 3.31 4.87
N HIS A 232 5.61 3.40 3.93
CA HIS A 232 5.77 4.20 2.73
C HIS A 232 4.44 4.82 2.27
N LEU A 233 4.57 5.94 1.57
CA LEU A 233 3.49 6.59 0.85
C LEU A 233 3.69 6.30 -0.65
N ASP A 234 2.63 5.93 -1.36
CA ASP A 234 2.72 5.66 -2.78
C ASP A 234 1.53 6.22 -3.56
N PHE A 235 1.81 6.51 -4.82
CA PHE A 235 0.82 6.90 -5.81
C PHE A 235 0.87 5.93 -6.98
N THR A 236 -0.28 5.35 -7.30
CA THR A 236 -0.41 4.35 -8.37
C THR A 236 -1.55 4.70 -9.32
N VAL A 237 -1.38 4.25 -10.56
CA VAL A 237 -2.41 4.30 -11.61
C VAL A 237 -2.64 2.88 -12.10
N GLY A 238 -3.88 2.50 -12.37
CA GLY A 238 -4.17 1.15 -12.77
C GLY A 238 -5.53 0.94 -13.42
N LEU A 239 -5.76 -0.29 -13.82
CA LEU A 239 -7.01 -0.72 -14.41
C LEU A 239 -7.86 -1.47 -13.37
N ARG A 240 -9.15 -1.23 -13.42
CA ARG A 240 -10.14 -1.89 -12.57
C ARG A 240 -11.14 -2.61 -13.46
N PHE A 241 -11.24 -3.93 -13.28
CA PHE A 241 -12.18 -4.79 -13.99
C PHE A 241 -13.40 -5.02 -13.09
N ASN A 242 -14.56 -4.67 -13.59
CA ASN A 242 -15.82 -4.67 -12.85
C ASN A 242 -16.78 -5.72 -13.43
N PHE A 243 -17.24 -6.65 -12.59
CA PHE A 243 -18.10 -7.76 -12.99
C PHE A 243 -19.44 -7.68 -12.27
N GLU A 244 -20.51 -7.78 -13.04
CA GLU A 244 -21.88 -7.84 -12.55
C GLU A 244 -22.24 -9.31 -12.26
N CYS A 245 -22.50 -9.65 -11.00
CA CYS A 245 -23.10 -10.96 -10.69
C CYS A 245 -24.61 -10.88 -10.92
N ARG A 246 -25.07 -11.36 -12.08
CA ARG A 246 -26.50 -11.55 -12.34
C ARG A 246 -27.06 -12.56 -11.34
N LYS A 247 -28.03 -12.18 -10.51
CA LYS A 247 -28.88 -13.19 -9.86
C LYS A 247 -29.64 -13.90 -11.00
N LYS A 248 -29.45 -15.22 -11.15
CA LYS A 248 -30.42 -16.04 -11.86
C LYS A 248 -31.74 -15.90 -11.09
N GLN A 249 -32.73 -15.32 -11.74
CA GLN A 249 -34.12 -15.43 -11.32
C GLN A 249 -34.60 -16.85 -11.52
#